data_e39279c608e7b1f2aaf25f3c2ad872bf
#
_entry.id   e39279c608e7b1f2aaf25f3c2ad872bf
#
_cell.length_a   1.000
_cell.length_b   1.000
_cell.length_c   1.000
_cell.angle_alpha   90.00
_cell.angle_beta   90.00
_cell.angle_gamma   90.00
#
_symmetry.space_group_name_H-M   'P 1'
#
loop_
_entity.id
_entity.type
_entity.pdbx_description
1 polymer ?
#
loop_
_entity_poly.entity_id
_entity_poly.type
_entity_poly.pdbx_seq_one_letter_code
_entity_poly.pdbx_strand_id
1 'polypeptide(L)'
;MTRNLSIWNSLRPFSVGFESIFEDFDRMLDSAEFISKYPPYNIRVVKDNDYKIEVALAGFDKKDIEVEAKDNSLTIRSKHKETIDEKGDGVVHKGIASRNFIRSFALGEDIKVKNAKLENGLLTIDLEREIPEEMKPRLIAVH
;
A
#
# COMPACT_ATOMS: atom_id res chain seq x y z
N MET A 1 18.98 -14.35 16.72
CA MET A 1 18.64 -13.21 15.88
C MET A 1 18.28 -13.58 14.45
N THR A 2 17.90 -14.82 14.27
CA THR A 2 17.40 -15.35 13.01
C THR A 2 15.93 -14.97 12.70
N ARG A 3 15.25 -14.36 13.67
CA ARG A 3 13.86 -13.92 13.53
C ARG A 3 13.64 -12.87 12.44
N ASN A 4 14.59 -12.01 12.23
CA ASN A 4 14.44 -10.86 11.33
C ASN A 4 14.59 -11.26 9.87
N LEU A 5 15.32 -12.34 9.58
CA LEU A 5 15.58 -12.78 8.22
C LEU A 5 14.32 -13.27 7.49
N SER A 6 13.39 -13.90 8.19
CA SER A 6 12.15 -14.37 7.56
C SER A 6 11.18 -13.21 7.25
N ILE A 7 11.12 -12.23 8.14
CA ILE A 7 10.34 -11.01 7.93
C ILE A 7 10.93 -10.21 6.77
N TRP A 8 12.24 -10.07 6.74
CA TRP A 8 12.97 -9.41 5.66
C TRP A 8 12.71 -10.05 4.31
N ASN A 9 12.69 -11.38 4.26
CA ASN A 9 12.37 -12.10 3.03
C ASN A 9 10.93 -11.90 2.57
N SER A 10 10.01 -11.86 3.51
CA SER A 10 8.60 -11.58 3.21
C SER A 10 8.36 -10.15 2.71
N LEU A 11 9.21 -9.22 3.16
CA LEU A 11 9.10 -7.80 2.83
C LEU A 11 10.04 -7.38 1.70
N ARG A 12 10.80 -8.30 1.13
CA ARG A 12 11.74 -8.04 0.04
C ARG A 12 11.13 -7.31 -1.16
N PRO A 13 9.86 -7.55 -1.55
CA PRO A 13 9.23 -6.76 -2.60
C PRO A 13 9.19 -5.26 -2.30
N PHE A 14 9.19 -4.90 -1.02
CA PHE A 14 9.24 -3.50 -0.60
C PHE A 14 10.64 -2.91 -0.64
N SER A 15 11.69 -3.73 -0.66
CA SER A 15 13.07 -3.25 -0.53
C SER A 15 13.53 -2.49 -1.76
N VAL A 16 12.96 -2.76 -2.92
CA VAL A 16 13.30 -2.06 -4.16
C VAL A 16 12.60 -0.69 -4.17
N GLY A 17 13.33 0.36 -3.80
CA GLY A 17 12.81 1.72 -3.63
C GLY A 17 12.39 2.06 -2.20
N PHE A 18 12.49 1.10 -1.28
CA PHE A 18 12.04 1.28 0.11
C PHE A 18 13.13 0.94 1.15
N GLU A 19 14.36 0.69 0.73
CA GLU A 19 15.42 0.20 1.61
C GLU A 19 15.66 1.09 2.83
N SER A 20 15.62 2.40 2.63
CA SER A 20 15.82 3.38 3.70
C SER A 20 14.67 3.45 4.72
N ILE A 21 13.53 2.89 4.37
CA ILE A 21 12.31 2.97 5.18
C ILE A 21 12.07 1.67 5.95
N PHE A 22 12.85 0.66 5.66
CA PHE A 22 12.69 -0.67 6.22
C PHE A 22 12.81 -0.70 7.75
N GLU A 23 13.76 0.06 8.29
CA GLU A 23 13.95 0.16 9.74
C GLU A 23 12.76 0.81 10.43
N ASP A 24 12.20 1.84 9.83
CA ASP A 24 11.02 2.52 10.35
C ASP A 24 9.77 1.63 10.24
N PHE A 25 9.68 0.85 9.18
CA PHE A 25 8.61 -0.10 8.98
C PHE A 25 8.69 -1.27 9.97
N ASP A 26 9.88 -1.79 10.22
CA ASP A 26 10.13 -2.85 11.21
C ASP A 26 9.76 -2.37 12.62
N ARG A 27 10.10 -1.13 12.94
CA ARG A 27 9.71 -0.49 14.19
C ARG A 27 8.20 -0.28 14.31
N MET A 28 7.54 0.05 13.21
CA MET A 28 6.08 0.10 13.13
C MET A 28 5.45 -1.27 13.34
N LEU A 29 6.02 -2.32 12.79
CA LEU A 29 5.54 -3.69 12.96
C LEU A 29 5.69 -4.17 14.40
N ASP A 30 6.78 -3.82 15.07
CA ASP A 30 6.99 -4.18 16.47
C ASP A 30 6.03 -3.46 17.43
N SER A 31 5.61 -2.26 17.08
CA SER A 31 4.55 -1.54 17.79
C SER A 31 3.15 -1.98 17.39
N ALA A 32 3.05 -2.89 16.45
CA ALA A 32 1.86 -3.22 15.67
C ALA A 32 0.94 -4.27 16.26
N GLU A 33 1.00 -4.53 17.54
CA GLU A 33 -0.12 -5.20 18.22
C GLU A 33 -1.45 -4.45 18.01
N PHE A 34 -1.35 -3.21 17.56
CA PHE A 34 -2.48 -2.31 17.30
C PHE A 34 -2.74 -2.06 15.82
N ILE A 35 -1.88 -2.49 14.91
CA ILE A 35 -2.16 -2.32 13.49
C ILE A 35 -3.21 -3.34 13.09
N SER A 36 -4.42 -2.86 12.97
CA SER A 36 -5.48 -3.56 12.29
C SER A 36 -4.95 -4.03 10.94
N LYS A 37 -4.99 -5.32 10.68
CA LYS A 37 -4.68 -5.89 9.36
C LYS A 37 -5.74 -5.50 8.31
N TYR A 38 -6.63 -4.63 8.67
CA TYR A 38 -7.70 -4.14 7.84
C TYR A 38 -7.36 -2.76 7.26
N PRO A 39 -7.61 -2.54 5.99
CA PRO A 39 -8.05 -3.52 4.99
C PRO A 39 -6.89 -4.40 4.48
N PRO A 40 -7.15 -5.64 4.07
CA PRO A 40 -6.13 -6.50 3.48
C PRO A 40 -5.64 -5.91 2.17
N TYR A 41 -4.36 -6.09 1.88
CA TYR A 41 -3.73 -5.55 0.69
C TYR A 41 -2.64 -6.47 0.14
N ASN A 42 -2.35 -6.31 -1.13
CA ASN A 42 -1.19 -6.90 -1.80
C ASN A 42 -0.32 -5.79 -2.40
N ILE A 43 0.97 -6.03 -2.45
CA ILE A 43 1.89 -5.22 -3.23
C ILE A 43 2.56 -6.13 -4.24
N ARG A 44 2.53 -5.74 -5.51
CA ARG A 44 3.10 -6.51 -6.61
C ARG A 44 4.13 -5.69 -7.37
N VAL A 45 5.18 -6.37 -7.78
CA VAL A 45 6.08 -5.87 -8.83
C VAL A 45 5.55 -6.44 -10.14
N VAL A 46 5.10 -5.58 -11.04
CA VAL A 46 4.51 -5.99 -12.32
C VAL A 46 5.59 -6.15 -13.38
N LYS A 47 6.50 -5.19 -13.43
CA LYS A 47 7.68 -5.15 -14.29
C LYS A 47 8.80 -4.47 -13.51
N ASP A 48 9.96 -4.35 -14.11
CA ASP A 48 11.17 -3.81 -13.46
C ASP A 48 10.95 -2.49 -12.73
N ASN A 49 10.11 -1.61 -13.27
CA ASN A 49 9.85 -0.28 -12.71
C ASN A 49 8.38 -0.02 -12.41
N ASP A 50 7.53 -1.01 -12.53
CA ASP A 50 6.09 -0.89 -12.30
C ASP A 50 5.66 -1.68 -11.08
N TYR A 51 4.93 -1.01 -10.19
CA TYR A 51 4.39 -1.58 -8.97
C TYR A 51 2.87 -1.44 -8.95
N LYS A 52 2.24 -2.31 -8.22
CA LYS A 52 0.81 -2.28 -8.03
C LYS A 52 0.45 -2.57 -6.59
N ILE A 53 -0.36 -1.70 -5.99
CA ILE A 53 -0.97 -1.93 -4.69
C ILE A 53 -2.43 -2.30 -4.91
N GLU A 54 -2.86 -3.40 -4.34
CA GLU A 54 -4.25 -3.86 -4.37
C GLU A 54 -4.81 -3.87 -2.95
N VAL A 55 -5.91 -3.20 -2.73
CA VAL A 55 -6.57 -3.12 -1.42
C VAL A 55 -7.98 -3.65 -1.52
N ALA A 56 -8.33 -4.64 -0.70
CA ALA A 56 -9.67 -5.22 -0.68
C ALA A 56 -10.62 -4.30 0.09
N LEU A 57 -11.57 -3.70 -0.61
CA LEU A 57 -12.51 -2.72 -0.08
C LEU A 57 -13.94 -3.10 -0.45
N ALA A 58 -14.35 -4.31 -0.10
CA ALA A 58 -15.71 -4.78 -0.31
C ALA A 58 -16.73 -3.87 0.42
N GLY A 59 -17.74 -3.42 -0.29
CA GLY A 59 -18.80 -2.57 0.27
C GLY A 59 -18.50 -1.07 0.28
N PHE A 60 -17.35 -0.65 -0.25
CA PHE A 60 -17.02 0.78 -0.41
C PHE A 60 -17.24 1.25 -1.84
N ASP A 61 -17.80 2.43 -1.98
CA ASP A 61 -17.90 3.14 -3.24
C ASP A 61 -16.72 4.12 -3.41
N LYS A 62 -16.49 4.58 -4.62
CA LYS A 62 -15.44 5.57 -4.92
C LYS A 62 -15.53 6.83 -4.05
N LYS A 63 -16.75 7.27 -3.75
CA LYS A 63 -17.01 8.45 -2.92
C LYS A 63 -16.61 8.25 -1.45
N ASP A 64 -16.51 6.99 -1.02
CA ASP A 64 -16.19 6.63 0.36
C ASP A 64 -14.69 6.51 0.61
N ILE A 65 -13.87 6.62 -0.44
CA ILE A 65 -12.43 6.40 -0.38
C ILE A 65 -11.68 7.64 -0.86
N GLU A 66 -10.63 7.98 -0.14
CA GLU A 66 -9.71 9.04 -0.51
C GLU A 66 -8.29 8.49 -0.58
N VAL A 67 -7.60 8.79 -1.67
CA VAL A 67 -6.20 8.41 -1.89
C VAL A 67 -5.38 9.67 -2.03
N GLU A 68 -4.38 9.82 -1.19
CA GLU A 68 -3.50 10.99 -1.17
C GLU A 68 -2.04 10.55 -1.27
N ALA A 69 -1.32 11.15 -2.19
CA ALA A 69 0.13 10.98 -2.30
C ALA A 69 0.81 12.29 -1.89
N LYS A 70 1.65 12.24 -0.86
CA LYS A 70 2.34 13.40 -0.33
C LYS A 70 3.64 12.98 0.36
N ASP A 71 4.71 13.72 0.10
CA ASP A 71 5.99 13.57 0.80
C ASP A 71 6.49 12.12 0.87
N ASN A 72 6.51 11.43 -0.26
CA ASN A 72 6.91 10.02 -0.36
C ASN A 72 6.04 9.08 0.48
N SER A 73 4.79 9.46 0.68
CA SER A 73 3.80 8.65 1.37
C SER A 73 2.52 8.56 0.56
N LEU A 74 1.95 7.38 0.53
CA LEU A 74 0.64 7.13 -0.05
C LEU A 74 -0.31 6.78 1.08
N THR A 75 -1.34 7.58 1.26
CA THR A 75 -2.34 7.37 2.30
C THR A 75 -3.68 7.06 1.66
N ILE A 76 -4.27 5.97 2.09
CA ILE A 76 -5.62 5.55 1.70
C ILE A 76 -6.48 5.63 2.95
N ARG A 77 -7.56 6.37 2.88
CA ARG A 77 -8.49 6.49 3.99
C ARG A 77 -9.93 6.36 3.55
N SER A 78 -10.74 5.81 4.41
CA SER A 78 -12.19 5.86 4.25
C SER A 78 -12.70 7.22 4.69
N LYS A 79 -13.61 7.79 3.92
CA LYS A 79 -14.44 8.88 4.39
C LYS A 79 -15.46 8.32 5.38
N HIS A 80 -15.89 9.15 6.33
CA HIS A 80 -16.85 8.73 7.34
C HIS A 80 -18.07 8.06 6.68
N LYS A 81 -18.24 6.78 6.99
CA LYS A 81 -19.43 6.02 6.65
C LYS A 81 -20.22 5.82 7.93
N GLU A 82 -21.47 6.25 7.92
CA GLU A 82 -22.35 5.96 9.04
C GLU A 82 -22.42 4.44 9.22
N THR A 83 -22.00 4.00 10.40
CA THR A 83 -22.21 2.61 10.78
C THR A 83 -23.70 2.37 10.94
N ILE A 84 -24.29 1.72 9.96
CA ILE A 84 -25.63 1.16 10.13
C ILE A 84 -25.49 0.14 11.26
N ASP A 85 -26.28 0.33 12.30
CA ASP A 85 -26.32 -0.61 13.41
C ASP A 85 -26.82 -1.96 12.89
N GLU A 86 -25.91 -2.88 12.71
CA GLU A 86 -26.15 -4.18 12.09
C GLU A 86 -26.94 -5.14 12.99
N LYS A 87 -27.32 -4.69 14.17
CA LYS A 87 -28.20 -5.41 15.05
C LYS A 87 -29.61 -5.41 14.45
N GLY A 88 -29.87 -6.39 13.62
CA GLY A 88 -31.19 -6.55 13.01
C GLY A 88 -31.17 -6.96 11.55
N ASP A 89 -30.02 -6.96 10.89
CA ASP A 89 -29.92 -7.31 9.47
C ASP A 89 -29.93 -8.81 9.18
N GLY A 90 -30.17 -9.66 10.19
CA GLY A 90 -30.21 -11.10 10.00
C GLY A 90 -28.85 -11.74 9.74
N VAL A 91 -27.76 -11.06 10.04
CA VAL A 91 -26.40 -11.58 9.86
C VAL A 91 -26.13 -12.66 10.88
N VAL A 92 -25.93 -13.89 10.42
CA VAL A 92 -25.59 -15.04 11.26
C VAL A 92 -24.09 -15.13 11.50
N HIS A 93 -23.29 -14.74 10.52
CA HIS A 93 -21.83 -14.69 10.61
C HIS A 93 -21.29 -13.49 9.86
N LYS A 94 -20.44 -12.70 10.51
CA LYS A 94 -19.83 -11.52 9.91
C LYS A 94 -18.34 -11.75 9.70
N GLY A 95 -17.96 -12.08 8.48
CA GLY A 95 -16.57 -12.24 8.07
C GLY A 95 -16.03 -11.04 7.27
N ILE A 96 -16.92 -10.18 6.77
CA ILE A 96 -16.55 -8.98 6.01
C ILE A 96 -16.80 -7.75 6.88
N ALA A 97 -15.74 -7.06 7.21
CA ALA A 97 -15.84 -5.80 7.95
C ALA A 97 -15.90 -4.62 6.99
N SER A 98 -16.82 -3.67 7.26
CA SER A 98 -16.89 -2.39 6.58
C SER A 98 -16.75 -1.30 7.62
N ARG A 99 -15.51 -0.90 7.91
CA ARG A 99 -15.20 0.05 8.98
C ARG A 99 -14.26 1.12 8.50
N ASN A 100 -14.24 2.24 9.21
CA ASN A 100 -13.31 3.32 8.93
C ASN A 100 -11.87 2.86 9.11
N PHE A 101 -11.02 3.28 8.19
CA PHE A 101 -9.59 2.93 8.23
C PHE A 101 -8.75 4.07 7.67
N ILE A 102 -7.48 4.05 8.05
CA ILE A 102 -6.41 4.82 7.44
C ILE A 102 -5.25 3.86 7.23
N ARG A 103 -4.76 3.79 6.02
CA ARG A 103 -3.61 2.95 5.66
C ARG A 103 -2.59 3.80 4.92
N SER A 104 -1.35 3.82 5.40
CA SER A 104 -0.27 4.56 4.78
C SER A 104 0.81 3.62 4.28
N PHE A 105 1.33 3.92 3.09
CA PHE A 105 2.46 3.23 2.48
C PHE A 105 3.60 4.21 2.28
N ALA A 106 4.79 3.82 2.67
CA ALA A 106 5.99 4.59 2.38
C ALA A 106 6.42 4.34 0.95
N LEU A 107 6.70 5.40 0.21
CA LEU A 107 7.16 5.34 -1.18
C LEU A 107 8.62 5.76 -1.25
N GLY A 108 9.41 5.07 -2.07
CA GLY A 108 10.74 5.52 -2.43
C GLY A 108 10.69 6.89 -3.12
N GLU A 109 11.78 7.63 -3.07
CA GLU A 109 11.85 8.99 -3.66
C GLU A 109 11.57 9.02 -5.15
N ASP A 110 11.90 7.93 -5.82
CA ASP A 110 11.75 7.76 -7.27
C ASP A 110 10.42 7.10 -7.66
N ILE A 111 9.57 6.78 -6.69
CA ILE A 111 8.28 6.14 -6.93
C ILE A 111 7.18 7.19 -7.09
N LYS A 112 6.44 7.10 -8.19
CA LYS A 112 5.32 7.99 -8.50
C LYS A 112 4.03 7.20 -8.66
N VAL A 113 2.95 7.76 -8.15
CA VAL A 113 1.61 7.22 -8.34
C VAL A 113 1.10 7.64 -9.71
N LYS A 114 0.69 6.67 -10.51
CA LYS A 114 0.16 6.90 -11.86
C LYS A 114 -1.35 6.98 -11.88
N ASN A 115 -1.99 6.04 -11.22
CA ASN A 115 -3.43 5.87 -11.31
C ASN A 115 -3.97 5.13 -10.08
N ALA A 116 -5.24 5.38 -9.77
CA ALA A 116 -5.97 4.64 -8.75
C ALA A 116 -7.37 4.33 -9.28
N LYS A 117 -7.80 3.09 -9.14
CA LYS A 117 -9.09 2.63 -9.64
C LYS A 117 -9.75 1.70 -8.62
N LEU A 118 -11.01 1.97 -8.32
CA LEU A 118 -11.84 1.07 -7.50
C LEU A 118 -12.83 0.37 -8.40
N GLU A 119 -12.73 -0.93 -8.48
CA GLU A 119 -13.57 -1.77 -9.31
C GLU A 119 -13.79 -3.13 -8.64
N ASN A 120 -15.03 -3.60 -8.63
CA ASN A 120 -15.37 -4.90 -8.05
C ASN A 120 -14.90 -5.10 -6.60
N GLY A 121 -14.91 -4.04 -5.79
CA GLY A 121 -14.46 -4.10 -4.41
C GLY A 121 -12.94 -4.13 -4.23
N LEU A 122 -12.19 -3.91 -5.29
CA LEU A 122 -10.72 -3.89 -5.25
C LEU A 122 -10.21 -2.51 -5.67
N LEU A 123 -9.51 -1.84 -4.76
CA LEU A 123 -8.77 -0.62 -5.10
C LEU A 123 -7.40 -1.01 -5.62
N THR A 124 -7.14 -0.63 -6.85
CA THR A 124 -5.86 -0.86 -7.52
C THR A 124 -5.15 0.46 -7.72
N ILE A 125 -3.93 0.56 -7.24
CA ILE A 125 -3.09 1.75 -7.38
C ILE A 125 -1.84 1.35 -8.17
N ASP A 126 -1.65 1.99 -9.30
CA ASP A 126 -0.49 1.79 -10.16
C ASP A 126 0.58 2.81 -9.83
N LEU A 127 1.80 2.31 -9.63
CA LEU A 127 2.97 3.13 -9.32
C LEU A 127 4.09 2.80 -10.29
N GLU A 128 4.95 3.76 -10.53
CA GLU A 128 6.10 3.62 -11.40
C GLU A 128 7.33 4.22 -10.75
N ARG A 129 8.46 3.55 -10.93
CA ARG A 129 9.76 4.12 -10.61
C ARG A 129 10.21 5.01 -11.76
N GLU A 130 10.37 6.28 -11.48
CA GLU A 130 10.99 7.23 -12.40
C GLU A 130 12.48 7.33 -12.09
N ILE A 131 13.31 6.83 -12.99
CA ILE A 131 14.76 6.98 -12.88
C ILE A 131 15.12 8.32 -13.49
N PRO A 132 15.69 9.27 -12.71
CA PRO A 132 16.15 10.54 -13.28
C PRO A 132 17.14 10.29 -14.42
N GLU A 133 17.08 11.12 -15.47
CA GLU A 133 18.01 11.04 -16.62
C GLU A 133 19.48 11.04 -16.19
N GLU A 134 19.78 11.75 -15.12
CA GLU A 134 21.13 11.84 -14.54
C GLU A 134 21.63 10.50 -13.99
N MET A 135 20.72 9.61 -13.60
CA MET A 135 21.04 8.28 -13.03
C MET A 135 20.91 7.15 -14.04
N LYS A 136 20.40 7.44 -15.25
CA LYS A 136 20.32 6.41 -16.29
C LYS A 136 21.71 6.07 -16.82
N PRO A 137 22.00 4.79 -17.09
CA PRO A 137 23.23 4.41 -17.76
C PRO A 137 23.38 5.14 -19.08
N ARG A 138 24.55 5.68 -19.32
CA ARG A 138 24.88 6.32 -20.58
C ARG A 138 26.21 5.77 -21.11
N LEU A 139 26.29 5.63 -22.40
CA LEU A 139 27.53 5.26 -23.05
C LEU A 139 28.44 6.46 -23.17
N ILE A 140 29.69 6.29 -22.74
CA ILE A 140 30.71 7.34 -22.83
C ILE A 140 31.63 7.00 -23.99
N ALA A 141 31.79 7.96 -24.91
CA ALA A 141 32.69 7.79 -26.04
C ALA A 141 34.15 7.76 -25.53
N VAL A 142 34.91 6.78 -26.01
CA VAL A 142 36.33 6.66 -25.73
C VAL A 142 37.09 7.25 -26.92
N HIS A 143 37.94 8.18 -26.63
CA HIS A 143 38.78 8.85 -27.66
C HIS A 143 40.18 8.30 -27.67
#